data_d16016b5b58ef99114728070dbf42fbf
#
_entry.id   d16016b5b58ef99114728070dbf42fbf
#
_cell.length_a   1.000
_cell.length_b   1.000
_cell.length_c   1.000
_cell.angle_alpha   90.00
_cell.angle_beta   90.00
_cell.angle_gamma   90.00
#
_symmetry.space_group_name_H-M   'P 1'
#
loop_
_entity.id
_entity.type
_entity.pdbx_description
1 polymer ?
#
loop_
_entity_poly.entity_id
_entity_poly.type
_entity_poly.pdbx_seq_one_letter_code
_entity_poly.pdbx_strand_id
1 'polypeptide(L)'
;MSIRDLPLQPSLRHLKQEAKQFHKGLLDGDSTSIERIRAGLPRLTQDAAVDDVTLMEAQHALAREYGFREWPALAAAAELEFDDLSAFSDQDTHCLLQKVDQKDLVISLKLAGDDVKRRMLTGMSDRVRQFITEEMVFLGPMPEEEILQVQERILVQVRGLGRDGTIAWPPGVETPPPETPAEPDLEPGIADHVQRRLVDLSLEELRVFVHGIAARARTHGILSLEAVARYAADGFVQEALRLATDGTEPALIEDLLKTRIRALLQHLDNRQRVIHEGIVAICGGDNPRLVAHKLVAVYRADFGVDIEPAGASLEALQDQVRANPVSGLDLDQLTRLLTDVSEFTRHEGLAMLAPLVGDVDDELMREGIRMLAEQVDMTTICEEQEPRMYKHLETMRTRLGAFTGGIMAIQQAKKGAELDSAIDQGASK
;
A
#
# COMPACT_ATOMS: atom_id res chain seq x y z
N MET A 1 -20.69 8.29 15.62
CA MET A 1 -20.43 9.71 15.96
C MET A 1 -20.24 10.47 14.65
N SER A 2 -20.98 11.55 14.38
CA SER A 2 -20.73 12.36 13.16
C SER A 2 -19.45 13.17 13.40
N ILE A 3 -18.44 12.95 12.54
CA ILE A 3 -17.17 13.71 12.60
C ILE A 3 -17.46 15.14 12.15
N ARG A 4 -17.01 16.12 12.96
CA ARG A 4 -17.10 17.54 12.65
C ARG A 4 -15.89 17.97 11.82
N ASP A 5 -16.10 18.78 10.81
CA ASP A 5 -15.00 19.33 10.02
C ASP A 5 -14.35 20.52 10.77
N LEU A 6 -13.02 20.57 10.71
CA LEU A 6 -12.28 21.76 11.18
C LEU A 6 -12.57 22.93 10.21
N PRO A 7 -12.68 24.17 10.74
CA PRO A 7 -12.68 25.36 9.88
C PRO A 7 -11.46 25.39 8.97
N LEU A 8 -11.54 26.09 7.85
CA LEU A 8 -10.41 26.28 6.92
C LEU A 8 -9.19 26.86 7.65
N GLN A 9 -9.40 27.83 8.52
CA GLN A 9 -8.36 28.41 9.38
C GLN A 9 -8.71 28.13 10.85
N PRO A 10 -8.34 26.95 11.37
CA PRO A 10 -8.63 26.61 12.76
C PRO A 10 -7.76 27.43 13.70
N SER A 11 -8.32 27.80 14.87
CA SER A 11 -7.60 28.54 15.89
C SER A 11 -7.55 27.74 17.18
N LEU A 12 -6.34 27.43 17.66
CA LEU A 12 -6.14 26.74 18.95
C LEU A 12 -6.80 27.50 20.10
N ARG A 13 -6.80 28.83 20.05
CA ARG A 13 -7.49 29.68 21.06
C ARG A 13 -8.99 29.41 21.07
N HIS A 14 -9.61 29.28 19.89
CA HIS A 14 -11.04 28.96 19.77
C HIS A 14 -11.33 27.55 20.29
N LEU A 15 -10.54 26.56 19.91
CA LEU A 15 -10.69 25.18 20.39
C LEU A 15 -10.52 25.06 21.90
N LYS A 16 -9.55 25.79 22.51
CA LYS A 16 -9.39 25.88 23.98
C LYS A 16 -10.62 26.49 24.65
N GLN A 17 -11.22 27.51 24.04
CA GLN A 17 -12.43 28.14 24.56
C GLN A 17 -13.64 27.21 24.41
N GLU A 18 -13.78 26.51 23.29
CA GLU A 18 -14.85 25.52 23.06
C GLU A 18 -14.75 24.40 24.11
N ALA A 19 -13.54 23.83 24.34
CA ALA A 19 -13.33 22.82 25.35
C ALA A 19 -13.71 23.28 26.78
N LYS A 20 -13.39 24.54 27.14
CA LYS A 20 -13.80 25.11 28.41
C LYS A 20 -15.30 25.30 28.53
N GLN A 21 -15.97 25.74 27.45
CA GLN A 21 -17.43 25.87 27.43
C GLN A 21 -18.10 24.50 27.51
N PHE A 22 -17.56 23.51 26.80
CA PHE A 22 -18.01 22.13 26.86
C PHE A 22 -17.90 21.55 28.29
N HIS A 23 -16.75 21.70 28.92
CA HIS A 23 -16.55 21.27 30.31
C HIS A 23 -17.49 22.03 31.31
N LYS A 24 -17.69 23.32 31.10
CA LYS A 24 -18.63 24.10 31.93
C LYS A 24 -20.07 23.58 31.74
N GLY A 25 -20.51 23.31 30.53
CA GLY A 25 -21.83 22.72 30.25
C GLY A 25 -22.03 21.38 30.97
N LEU A 26 -20.98 20.54 31.07
CA LEU A 26 -21.02 19.30 31.84
C LEU A 26 -21.27 19.56 33.33
N LEU A 27 -20.56 20.55 33.94
CA LEU A 27 -20.73 20.92 35.35
C LEU A 27 -22.10 21.55 35.61
N ASP A 28 -22.67 22.26 34.64
CA ASP A 28 -23.98 22.90 34.72
C ASP A 28 -25.14 21.87 34.42
N GLY A 29 -24.80 20.57 34.12
CA GLY A 29 -25.78 19.50 33.87
C GLY A 29 -26.48 19.60 32.51
N ASP A 30 -25.89 20.30 31.52
CA ASP A 30 -26.45 20.40 30.18
C ASP A 30 -26.52 19.04 29.48
N SER A 31 -27.74 18.63 29.11
CA SER A 31 -28.01 17.32 28.51
C SER A 31 -27.23 17.08 27.21
N THR A 32 -27.06 18.12 26.39
CA THR A 32 -26.31 18.04 25.12
C THR A 32 -24.84 17.78 25.37
N SER A 33 -24.24 18.47 26.36
CA SER A 33 -22.85 18.24 26.76
C SER A 33 -22.65 16.85 27.38
N ILE A 34 -23.63 16.35 28.14
CA ILE A 34 -23.60 14.99 28.71
C ILE A 34 -23.66 13.92 27.61
N GLU A 35 -24.51 14.07 26.59
CA GLU A 35 -24.56 13.15 25.47
C GLU A 35 -23.24 13.15 24.66
N ARG A 36 -22.67 14.32 24.41
CA ARG A 36 -21.40 14.47 23.69
C ARG A 36 -20.25 13.79 24.42
N ILE A 37 -20.09 14.00 25.75
CA ILE A 37 -18.99 13.38 26.50
C ILE A 37 -19.11 11.86 26.56
N ARG A 38 -20.33 11.34 26.71
CA ARG A 38 -20.59 9.89 26.68
C ARG A 38 -20.25 9.27 25.33
N ALA A 39 -20.53 9.97 24.24
CA ALA A 39 -20.18 9.53 22.89
C ALA A 39 -18.64 9.56 22.66
N GLY A 40 -17.93 10.50 23.29
CA GLY A 40 -16.48 10.67 23.15
C GLY A 40 -15.65 9.80 24.10
N LEU A 41 -16.19 9.38 25.24
CA LEU A 41 -15.50 8.59 26.28
C LEU A 41 -16.25 7.31 26.59
N PRO A 42 -15.89 6.16 25.99
CA PRO A 42 -16.60 4.87 26.19
C PRO A 42 -16.66 4.39 27.63
N ARG A 43 -15.78 4.86 28.51
CA ARG A 43 -15.78 4.54 29.95
C ARG A 43 -16.96 5.12 30.72
N LEU A 44 -17.59 6.19 30.20
CA LEU A 44 -18.75 6.81 30.81
C LEU A 44 -20.02 6.14 30.33
N THR A 45 -20.42 5.06 31.04
CA THR A 45 -21.72 4.38 30.84
C THR A 45 -22.90 5.28 31.21
N GLN A 46 -24.14 4.89 30.86
CA GLN A 46 -25.33 5.68 31.15
C GLN A 46 -25.53 6.02 32.65
N ASP A 47 -24.99 5.17 33.54
CA ASP A 47 -25.11 5.32 35.00
C ASP A 47 -23.89 5.96 35.66
N ALA A 48 -22.83 6.32 34.90
CA ALA A 48 -21.62 6.94 35.45
C ALA A 48 -21.88 8.43 35.75
N ALA A 49 -21.47 8.88 36.97
CA ALA A 49 -21.50 10.28 37.33
C ALA A 49 -20.62 11.12 36.40
N VAL A 50 -21.17 12.21 35.85
CA VAL A 50 -20.48 13.12 34.94
C VAL A 50 -19.74 14.23 35.73
N ASP A 51 -20.00 14.32 37.03
CA ASP A 51 -19.48 15.38 37.91
C ASP A 51 -17.96 15.38 38.11
N ASP A 52 -17.31 14.22 37.84
CA ASP A 52 -15.85 14.05 37.98
C ASP A 52 -15.10 14.20 36.64
N VAL A 53 -15.75 14.66 35.59
CA VAL A 53 -15.10 14.83 34.28
C VAL A 53 -14.18 16.03 34.32
N THR A 54 -12.90 15.81 34.04
CA THR A 54 -11.87 16.85 34.00
C THR A 54 -11.89 17.65 32.68
N LEU A 55 -11.33 18.86 32.69
CA LEU A 55 -11.14 19.65 31.47
C LEU A 55 -10.32 18.89 30.41
N MET A 56 -9.33 18.10 30.85
CA MET A 56 -8.51 17.28 29.93
C MET A 56 -9.36 16.20 29.22
N GLU A 57 -10.31 15.62 29.90
CA GLU A 57 -11.22 14.62 29.30
C GLU A 57 -12.24 15.29 28.36
N ALA A 58 -12.70 16.50 28.68
CA ALA A 58 -13.53 17.30 27.76
C ALA A 58 -12.74 17.67 26.49
N GLN A 59 -11.45 18.03 26.62
CA GLN A 59 -10.57 18.26 25.50
C GLN A 59 -10.38 17.01 24.64
N HIS A 60 -10.21 15.85 25.28
CA HIS A 60 -10.04 14.56 24.57
C HIS A 60 -11.33 14.17 23.82
N ALA A 61 -12.49 14.34 24.43
CA ALA A 61 -13.76 14.09 23.76
C ALA A 61 -13.97 15.03 22.57
N LEU A 62 -13.64 16.32 22.75
CA LEU A 62 -13.71 17.31 21.65
C LEU A 62 -12.76 16.95 20.50
N ALA A 63 -11.54 16.46 20.79
CA ALA A 63 -10.62 16.02 19.76
C ALA A 63 -11.22 14.86 18.93
N ARG A 64 -11.89 13.92 19.59
CA ARG A 64 -12.58 12.80 18.91
C ARG A 64 -13.78 13.25 18.05
N GLU A 65 -14.48 14.29 18.45
CA GLU A 65 -15.54 14.88 17.61
C GLU A 65 -14.99 15.46 16.31
N TYR A 66 -13.77 16.00 16.32
CA TYR A 66 -13.07 16.45 15.12
C TYR A 66 -12.30 15.34 14.39
N GLY A 67 -12.40 14.09 14.87
CA GLY A 67 -11.80 12.90 14.26
C GLY A 67 -10.34 12.64 14.64
N PHE A 68 -9.79 13.40 15.60
CA PHE A 68 -8.43 13.18 16.12
C PHE A 68 -8.44 12.26 17.33
N ARG A 69 -7.38 11.46 17.49
CA ARG A 69 -7.28 10.50 18.61
C ARG A 69 -7.22 11.20 19.97
N GLU A 70 -6.53 12.33 20.06
CA GLU A 70 -6.26 13.03 21.30
C GLU A 70 -6.11 14.53 21.10
N TRP A 71 -6.18 15.30 22.20
CA TRP A 71 -6.11 16.76 22.17
C TRP A 71 -4.80 17.32 21.58
N PRO A 72 -3.59 16.78 21.87
CA PRO A 72 -2.36 17.28 21.24
C PRO A 72 -2.41 17.19 19.71
N ALA A 73 -2.98 16.13 19.15
CA ALA A 73 -3.12 15.97 17.71
C ALA A 73 -4.08 17.02 17.09
N LEU A 74 -5.21 17.30 17.74
CA LEU A 74 -6.12 18.38 17.31
C LEU A 74 -5.47 19.76 17.46
N ALA A 75 -4.71 20.00 18.54
CA ALA A 75 -4.01 21.25 18.77
C ALA A 75 -2.96 21.51 17.68
N ALA A 76 -2.18 20.50 17.32
CA ALA A 76 -1.21 20.57 16.23
C ALA A 76 -1.88 20.84 14.87
N ALA A 77 -3.07 20.27 14.62
CA ALA A 77 -3.83 20.55 13.40
C ALA A 77 -4.29 22.01 13.31
N ALA A 78 -4.55 22.66 14.46
CA ALA A 78 -4.95 24.06 14.50
C ALA A 78 -3.79 25.06 14.40
N GLU A 79 -2.57 24.62 14.71
CA GLU A 79 -1.34 25.44 14.65
C GLU A 79 -0.46 25.10 13.44
N LEU A 80 -0.88 24.18 12.58
CA LEU A 80 -0.11 23.74 11.42
C LEU A 80 0.10 24.88 10.43
N GLU A 81 1.36 25.18 10.15
CA GLU A 81 1.79 26.13 9.13
C GLU A 81 2.40 25.40 7.92
N PHE A 82 2.50 26.09 6.77
CA PHE A 82 3.01 25.46 5.55
C PHE A 82 4.49 25.06 5.67
N ASP A 83 5.25 25.78 6.49
CA ASP A 83 6.67 25.51 6.73
C ASP A 83 6.91 24.27 7.60
N ASP A 84 5.90 23.81 8.36
CA ASP A 84 5.97 22.54 9.11
C ASP A 84 6.08 21.32 8.19
N LEU A 85 5.69 21.44 6.92
CA LEU A 85 5.85 20.37 5.94
C LEU A 85 7.31 19.99 5.68
N SER A 86 8.26 20.86 6.06
CA SER A 86 9.70 20.55 6.02
C SER A 86 10.09 19.38 6.94
N ALA A 87 9.30 19.14 7.99
CA ALA A 87 9.52 18.09 8.99
C ALA A 87 8.95 16.71 8.57
N PHE A 88 8.28 16.61 7.41
CA PHE A 88 7.70 15.36 6.92
C PHE A 88 8.78 14.31 6.62
N SER A 89 8.46 13.02 6.86
CA SER A 89 9.25 11.90 6.38
C SER A 89 9.15 11.77 4.86
N ASP A 90 10.01 10.98 4.22
CA ASP A 90 9.94 10.71 2.78
C ASP A 90 8.61 10.03 2.41
N GLN A 91 8.13 9.14 3.27
CA GLN A 91 6.85 8.44 3.09
C GLN A 91 5.66 9.39 3.21
N ASP A 92 5.65 10.28 4.22
CA ASP A 92 4.57 11.25 4.40
C ASP A 92 4.52 12.25 3.24
N THR A 93 5.70 12.71 2.80
CA THR A 93 5.84 13.56 1.61
C THR A 93 5.28 12.88 0.37
N HIS A 94 5.60 11.61 0.16
CA HIS A 94 5.08 10.82 -0.96
C HIS A 94 3.55 10.69 -0.90
N CYS A 95 2.99 10.37 0.26
CA CYS A 95 1.53 10.29 0.47
C CYS A 95 0.83 11.63 0.18
N LEU A 96 1.43 12.75 0.58
CA LEU A 96 0.90 14.08 0.31
C LEU A 96 0.93 14.39 -1.19
N LEU A 97 2.07 14.13 -1.87
CA LEU A 97 2.25 14.41 -3.28
C LEU A 97 1.29 13.62 -4.19
N GLN A 98 0.82 12.46 -3.75
CA GLN A 98 -0.21 11.69 -4.46
C GLN A 98 -1.61 12.32 -4.39
N LYS A 99 -1.87 13.19 -3.41
CA LYS A 99 -3.18 13.81 -3.19
C LYS A 99 -3.25 15.25 -3.70
N VAL A 100 -2.12 15.95 -3.71
CA VAL A 100 -2.05 17.36 -4.10
C VAL A 100 -2.06 17.50 -5.62
N ASP A 101 -2.90 18.40 -6.12
CA ASP A 101 -2.88 18.75 -7.55
C ASP A 101 -1.54 19.42 -7.93
N GLN A 102 -1.00 19.03 -9.08
CA GLN A 102 0.29 19.50 -9.53
C GLN A 102 0.35 21.04 -9.68
N LYS A 103 -0.73 21.68 -10.13
CA LYS A 103 -0.80 23.12 -10.27
C LYS A 103 -0.81 23.82 -8.90
N ASP A 104 -1.56 23.29 -7.94
CA ASP A 104 -1.59 23.80 -6.57
C ASP A 104 -0.21 23.67 -5.92
N LEU A 105 0.50 22.55 -6.17
CA LEU A 105 1.86 22.38 -5.69
C LEU A 105 2.82 23.44 -6.23
N VAL A 106 2.83 23.66 -7.56
CA VAL A 106 3.70 24.68 -8.18
C VAL A 106 3.43 26.07 -7.59
N ILE A 107 2.16 26.44 -7.42
CA ILE A 107 1.77 27.76 -6.87
C ILE A 107 2.21 27.87 -5.41
N SER A 108 1.96 26.85 -4.59
CA SER A 108 2.26 26.88 -3.14
C SER A 108 3.76 26.99 -2.86
N LEU A 109 4.60 26.36 -3.68
CA LEU A 109 6.05 26.38 -3.53
C LEU A 109 6.68 27.74 -3.87
N LYS A 110 5.97 28.65 -4.53
CA LYS A 110 6.53 30.01 -4.82
C LYS A 110 6.85 30.82 -3.56
N LEU A 111 6.01 30.71 -2.53
CA LEU A 111 6.19 31.43 -1.27
C LEU A 111 6.78 30.54 -0.16
N ALA A 112 6.91 29.24 -0.41
CA ALA A 112 7.44 28.27 0.56
C ALA A 112 8.92 28.57 0.90
N GLY A 113 9.32 28.24 2.13
CA GLY A 113 10.71 28.25 2.57
C GLY A 113 11.56 27.23 1.77
N ASP A 114 12.87 27.44 1.76
CA ASP A 114 13.80 26.57 1.00
C ASP A 114 13.82 25.13 1.51
N ASP A 115 13.57 24.94 2.80
CA ASP A 115 13.51 23.60 3.42
C ASP A 115 12.27 22.82 2.94
N VAL A 116 11.10 23.48 2.86
CA VAL A 116 9.90 22.87 2.30
C VAL A 116 10.09 22.56 0.82
N LYS A 117 10.63 23.49 0.03
CA LYS A 117 10.93 23.24 -1.39
C LYS A 117 11.82 22.03 -1.56
N ARG A 118 12.92 21.96 -0.80
CA ARG A 118 13.86 20.84 -0.83
C ARG A 118 13.13 19.55 -0.49
N ARG A 119 12.32 19.55 0.59
CA ARG A 119 11.59 18.38 1.05
C ARG A 119 10.62 17.85 0.00
N MET A 120 9.79 18.72 -0.56
CA MET A 120 8.80 18.34 -1.57
C MET A 120 9.45 17.85 -2.86
N LEU A 121 10.52 18.51 -3.32
CA LEU A 121 11.21 18.16 -4.55
C LEU A 121 12.06 16.88 -4.42
N THR A 122 12.56 16.54 -3.24
CA THR A 122 13.34 15.31 -3.01
C THR A 122 12.50 14.04 -3.21
N GLY A 123 11.21 14.09 -2.89
CA GLY A 123 10.28 12.97 -3.10
C GLY A 123 9.85 12.72 -4.55
N MET A 124 10.38 13.46 -5.53
CA MET A 124 9.98 13.40 -6.94
C MET A 124 11.10 12.86 -7.83
N SER A 125 10.70 12.24 -8.97
CA SER A 125 11.66 11.89 -10.02
C SER A 125 12.31 13.14 -10.63
N ASP A 126 13.52 13.01 -11.17
CA ASP A 126 14.25 14.13 -11.76
C ASP A 126 13.45 14.86 -12.84
N ARG A 127 12.71 14.13 -13.65
CA ARG A 127 11.86 14.70 -14.72
C ARG A 127 10.72 15.56 -14.14
N VAL A 128 10.06 15.08 -13.08
CA VAL A 128 8.97 15.82 -12.43
C VAL A 128 9.54 17.03 -11.70
N ARG A 129 10.68 16.90 -11.04
CA ARG A 129 11.38 17.99 -10.37
C ARG A 129 11.74 19.12 -11.35
N GLN A 130 12.33 18.76 -12.49
CA GLN A 130 12.66 19.74 -13.53
C GLN A 130 11.41 20.45 -14.02
N PHE A 131 10.35 19.71 -14.34
CA PHE A 131 9.08 20.27 -14.78
C PHE A 131 8.49 21.27 -13.76
N ILE A 132 8.41 20.87 -12.47
CA ILE A 132 7.90 21.77 -11.42
C ILE A 132 8.75 23.04 -11.31
N THR A 133 10.08 22.91 -11.41
CA THR A 133 11.00 24.05 -11.30
C THR A 133 10.82 25.01 -12.50
N GLU A 134 10.64 24.49 -13.69
CA GLU A 134 10.38 25.29 -14.90
C GLU A 134 9.01 25.99 -14.82
N GLU A 135 7.96 25.29 -14.41
CA GLU A 135 6.62 25.87 -14.23
C GLU A 135 6.60 26.97 -13.15
N MET A 136 7.34 26.83 -12.06
CA MET A 136 7.48 27.88 -11.05
C MET A 136 8.07 29.18 -11.62
N VAL A 137 8.97 29.08 -12.60
CA VAL A 137 9.55 30.24 -13.28
C VAL A 137 8.54 30.83 -14.28
N PHE A 138 7.83 29.97 -15.01
CA PHE A 138 6.85 30.39 -16.03
C PHE A 138 5.62 31.13 -15.45
N LEU A 139 5.17 30.75 -14.27
CA LEU A 139 3.99 31.35 -13.62
C LEU A 139 4.09 32.85 -13.32
N GLY A 140 5.27 33.48 -13.51
CA GLY A 140 5.43 34.91 -13.28
C GLY A 140 5.09 35.36 -11.82
N PRO A 141 5.03 36.64 -11.53
CA PRO A 141 4.63 37.17 -10.24
C PRO A 141 3.13 36.92 -10.01
N MET A 142 2.77 36.38 -8.84
CA MET A 142 1.40 36.16 -8.39
C MET A 142 1.13 36.93 -7.11
N PRO A 143 -0.12 37.36 -6.84
CA PRO A 143 -0.51 37.95 -5.57
C PRO A 143 -0.24 36.95 -4.43
N GLU A 144 0.37 37.43 -3.35
CA GLU A 144 0.69 36.62 -2.18
C GLU A 144 -0.57 35.95 -1.58
N GLU A 145 -1.68 36.69 -1.58
CA GLU A 145 -2.96 36.20 -1.07
C GLU A 145 -3.46 34.96 -1.82
N GLU A 146 -3.28 34.88 -3.13
CA GLU A 146 -3.64 33.72 -3.95
C GLU A 146 -2.76 32.50 -3.59
N ILE A 147 -1.47 32.73 -3.37
CA ILE A 147 -0.54 31.66 -2.98
C ILE A 147 -0.91 31.11 -1.59
N LEU A 148 -1.20 31.98 -0.63
CA LEU A 148 -1.61 31.60 0.71
C LEU A 148 -2.93 30.81 0.71
N GLN A 149 -3.89 31.16 -0.15
CA GLN A 149 -5.12 30.37 -0.31
C GLN A 149 -4.84 28.97 -0.84
N VAL A 150 -3.89 28.80 -1.75
CA VAL A 150 -3.47 27.49 -2.27
C VAL A 150 -2.75 26.70 -1.18
N GLN A 151 -1.85 27.32 -0.44
CA GLN A 151 -1.19 26.68 0.70
C GLN A 151 -2.21 26.19 1.73
N GLU A 152 -3.23 26.99 2.06
CA GLU A 152 -4.29 26.56 2.98
C GLU A 152 -5.09 25.35 2.45
N ARG A 153 -5.37 25.27 1.14
CA ARG A 153 -6.02 24.08 0.57
C ARG A 153 -5.16 22.81 0.75
N ILE A 154 -3.85 22.94 0.62
CA ILE A 154 -2.93 21.84 0.86
C ILE A 154 -2.91 21.47 2.34
N LEU A 155 -2.89 22.45 3.26
CA LEU A 155 -2.94 22.20 4.70
C LEU A 155 -4.23 21.51 5.13
N VAL A 156 -5.37 21.78 4.49
CA VAL A 156 -6.62 21.03 4.71
C VAL A 156 -6.46 19.56 4.34
N GLN A 157 -5.79 19.26 3.24
CA GLN A 157 -5.51 17.87 2.84
C GLN A 157 -4.55 17.20 3.83
N VAL A 158 -3.50 17.91 4.27
CA VAL A 158 -2.55 17.41 5.28
C VAL A 158 -3.25 17.09 6.60
N ARG A 159 -4.11 17.98 7.10
CA ARG A 159 -4.93 17.72 8.30
C ARG A 159 -5.82 16.48 8.14
N GLY A 160 -6.40 16.30 6.94
CA GLY A 160 -7.16 15.10 6.61
C GLY A 160 -6.32 13.83 6.67
N LEU A 161 -5.15 13.81 6.02
CA LEU A 161 -4.23 12.68 6.03
C LEU A 161 -3.73 12.35 7.46
N GLY A 162 -3.44 13.37 8.27
CA GLY A 162 -3.05 13.20 9.69
C GLY A 162 -4.20 12.65 10.54
N ARG A 163 -5.42 13.14 10.34
CA ARG A 163 -6.64 12.64 11.00
C ARG A 163 -6.90 11.18 10.67
N ASP A 164 -6.76 10.81 9.40
CA ASP A 164 -7.02 9.45 8.90
C ASP A 164 -5.85 8.49 9.22
N GLY A 165 -4.74 8.99 9.82
CA GLY A 165 -3.58 8.19 10.17
C GLY A 165 -2.73 7.75 8.98
N THR A 166 -2.90 8.38 7.81
CA THR A 166 -2.14 8.08 6.59
C THR A 166 -0.72 8.61 6.66
N ILE A 167 -0.51 9.72 7.39
CA ILE A 167 0.79 10.35 7.66
C ILE A 167 1.04 10.42 9.15
N ALA A 168 2.33 10.51 9.53
CA ALA A 168 2.73 10.74 10.92
C ALA A 168 2.19 12.08 11.43
N TRP A 169 1.58 12.08 12.63
CA TRP A 169 0.93 13.26 13.15
C TRP A 169 1.18 13.44 14.66
N PRO A 170 1.59 14.63 15.16
CA PRO A 170 1.93 15.85 14.39
C PRO A 170 3.21 15.72 13.55
N PRO A 171 3.41 16.60 12.52
CA PRO A 171 4.64 16.60 11.74
C PRO A 171 5.88 16.76 12.61
N GLY A 172 6.99 16.07 12.28
CA GLY A 172 8.27 16.19 13.00
C GLY A 172 8.32 15.55 14.38
N VAL A 173 7.22 15.03 14.90
CA VAL A 173 7.29 14.06 15.98
C VAL A 173 7.73 12.75 15.35
N GLU A 174 8.97 12.31 15.65
CA GLU A 174 9.29 10.91 15.43
C GLU A 174 8.20 10.12 16.16
N THR A 175 7.21 9.67 15.40
CA THR A 175 6.40 8.57 15.89
C THR A 175 7.42 7.51 16.22
N PRO A 176 7.47 6.98 17.44
CA PRO A 176 8.21 5.75 17.70
C PRO A 176 7.80 4.82 16.56
N PRO A 177 8.74 4.14 15.87
CA PRO A 177 8.44 3.28 14.72
C PRO A 177 7.16 2.56 15.10
N PRO A 178 6.09 2.60 14.26
CA PRO A 178 4.75 2.20 14.67
C PRO A 178 4.96 1.00 15.53
N GLU A 179 4.61 1.11 16.84
CA GLU A 179 4.86 0.02 17.80
C GLU A 179 4.37 -1.17 17.04
N THR A 180 5.27 -2.09 16.69
CA THR A 180 4.94 -3.31 15.92
C THR A 180 3.67 -3.76 16.59
N PRO A 181 2.48 -3.60 15.96
CA PRO A 181 1.21 -3.58 16.69
C PRO A 181 1.26 -4.81 17.57
N ALA A 182 1.20 -4.61 18.89
CA ALA A 182 1.43 -5.65 19.86
C ALA A 182 0.66 -6.84 19.29
N GLU A 183 1.35 -7.94 18.99
CA GLU A 183 0.83 -9.03 18.15
C GLU A 183 -0.62 -9.20 18.53
N PRO A 184 -1.58 -8.92 17.64
CA PRO A 184 -2.97 -8.98 18.04
C PRO A 184 -3.15 -10.37 18.59
N ASP A 185 -3.83 -10.51 19.74
CA ASP A 185 -4.16 -11.80 20.32
C ASP A 185 -5.01 -12.55 19.28
N LEU A 186 -4.30 -13.25 18.39
CA LEU A 186 -4.87 -13.98 17.26
C LEU A 186 -4.94 -15.46 17.65
N GLU A 187 -6.07 -16.06 17.35
CA GLU A 187 -6.24 -17.50 17.46
C GLU A 187 -5.16 -18.23 16.63
N PRO A 188 -4.64 -19.38 17.09
CA PRO A 188 -3.54 -20.09 16.41
C PRO A 188 -3.75 -20.27 14.91
N GLY A 189 -4.97 -20.62 14.49
CA GLY A 189 -5.30 -20.77 13.06
C GLY A 189 -5.19 -19.49 12.22
N ILE A 190 -5.17 -18.30 12.84
CA ILE A 190 -4.89 -17.03 12.16
C ILE A 190 -3.40 -16.69 12.29
N ALA A 191 -2.86 -16.77 13.51
CA ALA A 191 -1.49 -16.36 13.82
C ALA A 191 -0.46 -17.09 12.94
N ASP A 192 -0.64 -18.41 12.73
CA ASP A 192 0.27 -19.25 11.96
C ASP A 192 0.32 -18.91 10.45
N HIS A 193 -0.70 -18.22 9.93
CA HIS A 193 -0.87 -18.03 8.49
C HIS A 193 -0.95 -16.57 8.04
N VAL A 194 -1.32 -15.65 8.91
CA VAL A 194 -1.59 -14.24 8.57
C VAL A 194 -0.37 -13.50 7.99
N GLN A 195 0.84 -13.92 8.36
CA GLN A 195 2.11 -13.34 7.88
C GLN A 195 2.64 -14.02 6.60
N ARG A 196 1.90 -14.96 6.02
CA ARG A 196 2.27 -15.67 4.80
C ARG A 196 1.40 -15.20 3.63
N ARG A 197 1.95 -15.22 2.42
CA ARG A 197 1.16 -14.95 1.20
C ARG A 197 0.23 -16.14 0.90
N LEU A 198 -0.97 -15.85 0.37
CA LEU A 198 -1.95 -16.91 0.04
C LEU A 198 -1.39 -17.97 -0.90
N VAL A 199 -0.52 -17.57 -1.84
CA VAL A 199 0.10 -18.50 -2.79
C VAL A 199 1.03 -19.52 -2.13
N ASP A 200 1.60 -19.18 -0.97
CA ASP A 200 2.53 -20.01 -0.23
C ASP A 200 1.82 -20.99 0.75
N LEU A 201 0.48 -20.84 0.90
CA LEU A 201 -0.32 -21.72 1.71
C LEU A 201 -0.79 -22.95 0.92
N SER A 202 -0.79 -24.13 1.51
CA SER A 202 -1.55 -25.27 0.99
C SER A 202 -3.06 -25.02 1.10
N LEU A 203 -3.89 -25.78 0.38
CA LEU A 203 -5.35 -25.63 0.53
C LEU A 203 -5.84 -25.94 1.95
N GLU A 204 -5.20 -26.88 2.63
CA GLU A 204 -5.54 -27.22 4.02
C GLU A 204 -5.18 -26.08 4.97
N GLU A 205 -3.99 -25.49 4.86
CA GLU A 205 -3.60 -24.33 5.65
C GLU A 205 -4.53 -23.13 5.38
N LEU A 206 -4.92 -22.92 4.11
CA LEU A 206 -5.88 -21.89 3.74
C LEU A 206 -7.25 -22.12 4.39
N ARG A 207 -7.74 -23.38 4.44
CA ARG A 207 -8.97 -23.73 5.16
C ARG A 207 -8.86 -23.39 6.63
N VAL A 208 -7.77 -23.82 7.30
CA VAL A 208 -7.52 -23.50 8.71
C VAL A 208 -7.53 -21.99 8.94
N PHE A 209 -6.87 -21.23 8.07
CA PHE A 209 -6.83 -19.77 8.13
C PHE A 209 -8.23 -19.16 8.02
N VAL A 210 -9.01 -19.55 6.99
CA VAL A 210 -10.39 -19.05 6.79
C VAL A 210 -11.31 -19.45 7.94
N HIS A 211 -11.20 -20.67 8.48
CA HIS A 211 -11.95 -21.12 9.66
C HIS A 211 -11.61 -20.30 10.91
N GLY A 212 -10.33 -19.95 11.09
CA GLY A 212 -9.89 -19.05 12.15
C GLY A 212 -10.54 -17.67 12.04
N ILE A 213 -10.48 -17.06 10.85
CA ILE A 213 -11.14 -15.77 10.54
C ILE A 213 -12.66 -15.86 10.82
N ALA A 214 -13.31 -16.94 10.37
CA ALA A 214 -14.73 -17.17 10.61
C ALA A 214 -15.07 -17.34 12.08
N ALA A 215 -14.23 -18.01 12.87
CA ALA A 215 -14.39 -18.17 14.31
C ALA A 215 -14.29 -16.83 15.02
N ARG A 216 -13.26 -16.03 14.71
CA ARG A 216 -13.07 -14.69 15.25
C ARG A 216 -14.24 -13.76 14.93
N ALA A 217 -14.70 -13.74 13.67
CA ALA A 217 -15.86 -12.94 13.29
C ALA A 217 -17.13 -13.29 14.07
N ARG A 218 -17.32 -14.56 14.41
CA ARG A 218 -18.46 -15.02 15.23
C ARG A 218 -18.34 -14.66 16.69
N THR A 219 -17.14 -14.77 17.27
CA THR A 219 -16.91 -14.58 18.71
C THR A 219 -16.79 -13.12 19.08
N HIS A 220 -16.09 -12.34 18.24
CA HIS A 220 -15.75 -10.94 18.51
C HIS A 220 -16.44 -9.94 17.55
N GLY A 221 -17.29 -10.43 16.65
CA GLY A 221 -17.94 -9.63 15.62
C GLY A 221 -17.06 -9.36 14.40
N ILE A 222 -17.69 -9.00 13.26
CA ILE A 222 -16.99 -8.82 11.98
C ILE A 222 -15.94 -7.70 12.04
N LEU A 223 -16.16 -6.65 12.82
CA LEU A 223 -15.21 -5.54 12.99
C LEU A 223 -13.87 -5.98 13.61
N SER A 224 -13.84 -7.13 14.34
CA SER A 224 -12.58 -7.67 14.87
C SER A 224 -11.60 -8.12 13.77
N LEU A 225 -12.08 -8.31 12.55
CA LEU A 225 -11.27 -8.67 11.39
C LEU A 225 -10.40 -7.51 10.90
N GLU A 226 -10.69 -6.27 11.29
CA GLU A 226 -9.83 -5.12 10.98
C GLU A 226 -8.42 -5.28 11.56
N ALA A 227 -8.30 -5.86 12.76
CA ALA A 227 -7.01 -6.17 13.37
C ALA A 227 -6.24 -7.22 12.54
N VAL A 228 -6.94 -8.24 12.03
CA VAL A 228 -6.34 -9.26 11.14
C VAL A 228 -5.90 -8.62 9.83
N ALA A 229 -6.74 -7.75 9.23
CA ALA A 229 -6.41 -7.05 7.99
C ALA A 229 -5.16 -6.17 8.11
N ARG A 230 -4.99 -5.47 9.25
CA ARG A 230 -3.79 -4.63 9.48
C ARG A 230 -2.52 -5.46 9.64
N TYR A 231 -2.63 -6.68 10.19
CA TYR A 231 -1.49 -7.54 10.48
C TYR A 231 -1.17 -8.51 9.34
N ALA A 232 -2.07 -8.72 8.38
CA ALA A 232 -1.84 -9.61 7.25
C ALA A 232 -0.71 -9.09 6.34
N ALA A 233 0.22 -9.99 5.96
CA ALA A 233 1.28 -9.65 5.01
C ALA A 233 0.79 -9.62 3.55
N ASP A 234 -0.27 -10.38 3.23
CA ASP A 234 -0.83 -10.47 1.89
C ASP A 234 -1.82 -9.33 1.62
N GLY A 235 -1.52 -8.50 0.61
CA GLY A 235 -2.36 -7.35 0.25
C GLY A 235 -3.77 -7.71 -0.20
N PHE A 236 -3.98 -8.88 -0.80
CA PHE A 236 -5.31 -9.37 -1.17
C PHE A 236 -6.14 -9.73 0.06
N VAL A 237 -5.51 -10.35 1.07
CA VAL A 237 -6.13 -10.63 2.38
C VAL A 237 -6.53 -9.33 3.07
N GLN A 238 -5.62 -8.34 3.10
CA GLN A 238 -5.91 -7.04 3.69
C GLN A 238 -7.14 -6.38 3.04
N GLU A 239 -7.17 -6.31 1.71
CA GLU A 239 -8.25 -5.69 0.95
C GLU A 239 -9.60 -6.42 1.17
N ALA A 240 -9.60 -7.75 1.08
CA ALA A 240 -10.81 -8.56 1.25
C ALA A 240 -11.41 -8.42 2.65
N LEU A 241 -10.57 -8.43 3.70
CA LEU A 241 -11.03 -8.26 5.08
C LEU A 241 -11.53 -6.84 5.35
N ARG A 242 -10.88 -5.80 4.81
CA ARG A 242 -11.36 -4.40 4.91
C ARG A 242 -12.73 -4.24 4.26
N LEU A 243 -12.91 -4.71 3.03
CA LEU A 243 -14.20 -4.68 2.35
C LEU A 243 -15.29 -5.38 3.17
N ALA A 244 -14.96 -6.50 3.82
CA ALA A 244 -15.89 -7.23 4.68
C ALA A 244 -16.25 -6.45 5.96
N THR A 245 -15.33 -5.67 6.53
CA THR A 245 -15.56 -4.87 7.76
C THR A 245 -16.24 -3.52 7.49
N ASP A 246 -16.07 -2.95 6.29
CA ASP A 246 -16.66 -1.64 5.91
C ASP A 246 -18.18 -1.71 5.67
N GLY A 247 -18.79 -2.89 5.80
CA GLY A 247 -20.22 -3.07 5.57
C GLY A 247 -20.64 -3.00 4.10
N THR A 248 -19.70 -3.19 3.19
CA THR A 248 -19.95 -3.25 1.74
C THR A 248 -20.90 -4.41 1.42
N GLU A 249 -21.81 -4.20 0.46
CA GLU A 249 -22.74 -5.25 0.01
C GLU A 249 -21.99 -6.47 -0.53
N PRO A 250 -22.35 -7.71 -0.11
CA PRO A 250 -21.63 -8.92 -0.49
C PRO A 250 -21.45 -9.11 -2.00
N ALA A 251 -22.47 -8.79 -2.80
CA ALA A 251 -22.36 -8.90 -4.26
C ALA A 251 -21.30 -7.97 -4.85
N LEU A 252 -21.16 -6.77 -4.30
CA LEU A 252 -20.14 -5.80 -4.72
C LEU A 252 -18.74 -6.25 -4.30
N ILE A 253 -18.58 -6.82 -3.09
CA ILE A 253 -17.30 -7.38 -2.65
C ILE A 253 -16.86 -8.51 -3.58
N GLU A 254 -17.78 -9.43 -3.92
CA GLU A 254 -17.46 -10.54 -4.83
C GLU A 254 -16.99 -10.03 -6.19
N ASP A 255 -17.65 -9.02 -6.76
CA ASP A 255 -17.27 -8.44 -8.06
C ASP A 255 -15.91 -7.72 -8.00
N LEU A 256 -15.67 -6.93 -6.95
CA LEU A 256 -14.39 -6.27 -6.72
C LEU A 256 -13.24 -7.27 -6.59
N LEU A 257 -13.40 -8.31 -5.75
CA LEU A 257 -12.38 -9.33 -5.55
C LEU A 257 -12.11 -10.14 -6.84
N LYS A 258 -13.15 -10.49 -7.61
CA LYS A 258 -12.99 -11.14 -8.91
C LYS A 258 -12.22 -10.26 -9.90
N THR A 259 -12.49 -8.96 -9.89
CA THR A 259 -11.77 -8.00 -10.74
C THR A 259 -10.31 -7.90 -10.30
N ARG A 260 -10.05 -7.87 -9.00
CA ARG A 260 -8.69 -7.89 -8.45
C ARG A 260 -7.94 -9.17 -8.80
N ILE A 261 -8.58 -10.35 -8.67
CA ILE A 261 -8.01 -11.64 -9.07
C ILE A 261 -7.58 -11.62 -10.54
N ARG A 262 -8.45 -11.14 -11.43
CA ARG A 262 -8.11 -11.03 -12.86
C ARG A 262 -6.89 -10.15 -13.10
N ALA A 263 -6.82 -9.00 -12.44
CA ALA A 263 -5.68 -8.10 -12.55
C ALA A 263 -4.38 -8.71 -12.02
N LEU A 264 -4.43 -9.40 -10.86
CA LEU A 264 -3.27 -10.07 -10.28
C LEU A 264 -2.77 -11.24 -11.16
N LEU A 265 -3.68 -12.04 -11.68
CA LEU A 265 -3.33 -13.14 -12.59
C LEU A 265 -2.74 -12.64 -13.91
N GLN A 266 -3.30 -11.56 -14.47
CA GLN A 266 -2.75 -10.93 -15.68
C GLN A 266 -1.35 -10.35 -15.43
N HIS A 267 -1.14 -9.72 -14.28
CA HIS A 267 0.18 -9.22 -13.91
C HIS A 267 1.21 -10.34 -13.74
N LEU A 268 0.82 -11.44 -13.10
CA LEU A 268 1.67 -12.61 -12.92
C LEU A 268 1.97 -13.28 -14.27
N ASP A 269 0.97 -13.46 -15.14
CA ASP A 269 1.15 -14.02 -16.49
C ASP A 269 2.12 -13.18 -17.33
N ASN A 270 1.92 -11.86 -17.38
CA ASN A 270 2.82 -10.95 -18.08
C ASN A 270 4.26 -11.06 -17.55
N ARG A 271 4.42 -11.09 -16.23
CA ARG A 271 5.74 -11.22 -15.60
C ARG A 271 6.44 -12.51 -15.97
N GLN A 272 5.74 -13.65 -15.87
CA GLN A 272 6.29 -14.95 -16.21
C GLN A 272 6.64 -15.04 -17.70
N ARG A 273 5.79 -14.49 -18.59
CA ARG A 273 6.07 -14.41 -20.02
C ARG A 273 7.28 -13.54 -20.34
N VAL A 274 7.45 -12.40 -19.68
CA VAL A 274 8.65 -11.56 -19.85
C VAL A 274 9.91 -12.32 -19.47
N ILE A 275 9.90 -13.06 -18.36
CA ILE A 275 11.04 -13.90 -17.95
C ILE A 275 11.30 -15.00 -18.99
N HIS A 276 10.27 -15.76 -19.34
CA HIS A 276 10.37 -16.88 -20.29
C HIS A 276 10.87 -16.44 -21.67
N GLU A 277 10.22 -15.45 -22.27
CA GLU A 277 10.61 -14.89 -23.58
C GLU A 277 12.03 -14.32 -23.54
N GLY A 278 12.45 -13.70 -22.41
CA GLY A 278 13.82 -13.22 -22.24
C GLY A 278 14.83 -14.35 -22.24
N ILE A 279 14.57 -15.41 -21.48
CA ILE A 279 15.44 -16.60 -21.43
C ILE A 279 15.53 -17.27 -22.81
N VAL A 280 14.39 -17.45 -23.49
CA VAL A 280 14.32 -18.05 -24.84
C VAL A 280 15.06 -17.19 -25.87
N ALA A 281 14.88 -15.88 -25.86
CA ALA A 281 15.55 -14.95 -26.78
C ALA A 281 17.07 -14.91 -26.54
N ILE A 282 17.52 -14.95 -25.29
CA ILE A 282 18.95 -15.02 -24.92
C ILE A 282 19.52 -16.37 -25.38
N CYS A 283 18.85 -17.49 -25.17
CA CYS A 283 19.25 -18.81 -25.64
C CYS A 283 19.40 -18.82 -27.18
N GLY A 284 18.48 -18.15 -27.89
CA GLY A 284 18.50 -18.02 -29.34
C GLY A 284 19.61 -17.09 -29.88
N GLY A 285 20.30 -16.35 -29.02
CA GLY A 285 21.34 -15.40 -29.41
C GLY A 285 20.78 -14.12 -30.06
N ASP A 286 19.56 -13.75 -29.75
CA ASP A 286 18.93 -12.55 -30.25
C ASP A 286 19.73 -11.28 -29.86
N ASN A 287 19.67 -10.26 -30.72
CA ASN A 287 20.26 -8.96 -30.43
C ASN A 287 19.55 -8.32 -29.23
N PRO A 288 20.25 -7.71 -28.24
CA PRO A 288 19.66 -7.09 -27.05
C PRO A 288 18.52 -6.12 -27.33
N ARG A 289 18.61 -5.32 -28.41
CA ARG A 289 17.52 -4.45 -28.85
C ARG A 289 16.29 -5.25 -29.30
N LEU A 290 16.48 -6.39 -29.99
CA LEU A 290 15.39 -7.27 -30.36
C LEU A 290 14.78 -7.95 -29.12
N VAL A 291 15.61 -8.36 -28.16
CA VAL A 291 15.15 -8.86 -26.87
C VAL A 291 14.25 -7.82 -26.20
N ALA A 292 14.70 -6.57 -26.02
CA ALA A 292 13.89 -5.51 -25.46
C ALA A 292 12.55 -5.33 -26.19
N HIS A 293 12.53 -5.32 -27.50
CA HIS A 293 11.29 -5.22 -28.29
C HIS A 293 10.34 -6.39 -28.07
N LYS A 294 10.86 -7.63 -28.05
CA LYS A 294 10.06 -8.83 -27.75
C LYS A 294 9.42 -8.75 -26.37
N LEU A 295 10.20 -8.38 -25.35
CA LEU A 295 9.74 -8.32 -23.97
C LEU A 295 8.69 -7.23 -23.76
N VAL A 296 8.89 -6.04 -24.30
CA VAL A 296 7.90 -4.96 -24.21
C VAL A 296 6.58 -5.34 -24.89
N ALA A 297 6.63 -6.05 -26.03
CA ALA A 297 5.44 -6.50 -26.73
C ALA A 297 4.57 -7.47 -25.91
N VAL A 298 5.11 -8.12 -24.87
CA VAL A 298 4.34 -9.01 -23.97
C VAL A 298 3.30 -8.24 -23.14
N TYR A 299 3.62 -7.00 -22.72
CA TYR A 299 2.80 -6.27 -21.74
C TYR A 299 2.39 -4.85 -22.19
N ARG A 300 2.89 -4.37 -23.34
CA ARG A 300 2.52 -3.07 -23.91
C ARG A 300 1.99 -3.22 -25.34
N ALA A 301 1.01 -2.40 -25.67
CA ALA A 301 0.47 -2.28 -27.02
C ALA A 301 1.13 -1.16 -27.85
N ASP A 302 1.87 -0.25 -27.20
CA ASP A 302 2.57 0.85 -27.84
C ASP A 302 3.95 0.42 -28.37
N PHE A 303 4.38 1.01 -29.48
CA PHE A 303 5.60 0.62 -30.19
C PHE A 303 6.86 1.42 -29.77
N GLY A 304 6.75 2.30 -28.78
CA GLY A 304 7.87 3.09 -28.29
C GLY A 304 8.75 2.31 -27.31
N VAL A 305 9.79 1.63 -27.80
CA VAL A 305 10.78 0.98 -26.94
C VAL A 305 12.07 1.79 -26.97
N ASP A 306 12.36 2.43 -25.86
CA ASP A 306 13.60 3.19 -25.66
C ASP A 306 14.42 2.56 -24.52
N ILE A 307 14.73 1.24 -24.68
CA ILE A 307 15.57 0.49 -23.77
C ILE A 307 16.88 0.17 -24.51
N GLU A 308 17.92 0.88 -24.14
CA GLU A 308 19.28 0.57 -24.59
C GLU A 308 20.00 -0.23 -23.51
N PRO A 309 20.75 -1.30 -23.90
CA PRO A 309 21.54 -2.07 -22.95
C PRO A 309 22.64 -1.18 -22.31
N ALA A 310 22.85 -1.34 -21.03
CA ALA A 310 23.82 -0.53 -20.29
C ALA A 310 25.27 -1.04 -20.39
N GLY A 311 25.52 -2.16 -21.09
CA GLY A 311 26.84 -2.74 -21.21
C GLY A 311 27.40 -3.29 -19.88
N ALA A 312 26.57 -3.99 -19.12
CA ALA A 312 26.87 -4.43 -17.77
C ALA A 312 27.93 -5.55 -17.73
N SER A 313 28.89 -5.46 -16.79
CA SER A 313 29.74 -6.58 -16.38
C SER A 313 28.97 -7.57 -15.49
N LEU A 314 29.49 -8.79 -15.30
CA LEU A 314 28.90 -9.76 -14.39
C LEU A 314 28.73 -9.17 -12.97
N GLU A 315 29.76 -8.48 -12.47
CA GLU A 315 29.75 -7.83 -11.16
C GLU A 315 28.64 -6.79 -11.04
N ALA A 316 28.45 -5.97 -12.08
CA ALA A 316 27.34 -5.00 -12.13
C ALA A 316 25.97 -5.66 -12.13
N LEU A 317 25.78 -6.77 -12.85
CA LEU A 317 24.54 -7.56 -12.85
C LEU A 317 24.26 -8.16 -11.46
N GLN A 318 25.29 -8.71 -10.80
CA GLN A 318 25.16 -9.26 -9.45
C GLN A 318 24.80 -8.18 -8.44
N ASP A 319 25.46 -7.02 -8.49
CA ASP A 319 25.17 -5.89 -7.61
C ASP A 319 23.76 -5.35 -7.83
N GLN A 320 23.32 -5.26 -9.08
CA GLN A 320 21.95 -4.86 -9.43
C GLN A 320 20.89 -5.79 -8.84
N VAL A 321 21.06 -7.11 -8.99
CA VAL A 321 20.13 -8.13 -8.49
C VAL A 321 20.12 -8.19 -6.96
N ARG A 322 21.30 -8.04 -6.31
CA ARG A 322 21.39 -8.00 -4.84
C ARG A 322 20.77 -6.74 -4.24
N ALA A 323 20.95 -5.59 -4.89
CA ALA A 323 20.36 -4.33 -4.45
C ALA A 323 18.86 -4.28 -4.67
N ASN A 324 18.37 -4.89 -5.75
CA ASN A 324 16.98 -4.90 -6.14
C ASN A 324 16.53 -6.33 -6.47
N PRO A 325 15.97 -7.06 -5.49
CA PRO A 325 15.52 -8.43 -5.70
C PRO A 325 14.60 -8.55 -6.91
N VAL A 326 14.83 -9.55 -7.76
CA VAL A 326 14.10 -9.74 -9.03
C VAL A 326 12.61 -9.87 -8.78
N SER A 327 12.19 -10.53 -7.70
CA SER A 327 10.78 -10.68 -7.32
C SER A 327 10.04 -9.34 -7.11
N GLY A 328 10.76 -8.26 -6.77
CA GLY A 328 10.24 -6.91 -6.55
C GLY A 328 10.29 -5.98 -7.77
N LEU A 329 10.95 -6.38 -8.87
CA LEU A 329 11.08 -5.55 -10.07
C LEU A 329 9.74 -5.42 -10.80
N ASP A 330 9.44 -4.21 -11.30
CA ASP A 330 8.37 -4.00 -12.27
C ASP A 330 8.74 -4.57 -13.65
N LEU A 331 7.77 -4.59 -14.60
CA LEU A 331 7.99 -5.18 -15.92
C LEU A 331 9.05 -4.44 -16.75
N ASP A 332 9.15 -3.12 -16.59
CA ASP A 332 10.15 -2.30 -17.30
C ASP A 332 11.55 -2.55 -16.74
N GLN A 333 11.70 -2.63 -15.42
CA GLN A 333 12.95 -2.95 -14.75
C GLN A 333 13.40 -4.39 -15.08
N LEU A 334 12.46 -5.34 -15.08
CA LEU A 334 12.73 -6.73 -15.45
C LEU A 334 13.17 -6.84 -16.91
N THR A 335 12.52 -6.10 -17.82
CA THR A 335 12.91 -6.03 -19.24
C THR A 335 14.33 -5.47 -19.40
N ARG A 336 14.68 -4.41 -18.67
CA ARG A 336 16.06 -3.86 -18.68
C ARG A 336 17.07 -4.88 -18.21
N LEU A 337 16.82 -5.53 -17.05
CA LEU A 337 17.71 -6.56 -16.53
C LEU A 337 17.95 -7.70 -17.54
N LEU A 338 16.90 -8.23 -18.18
CA LEU A 338 17.02 -9.28 -19.21
C LEU A 338 17.75 -8.78 -20.46
N THR A 339 17.58 -7.50 -20.82
CA THR A 339 18.30 -6.87 -21.94
C THR A 339 19.80 -6.77 -21.64
N ASP A 340 20.17 -6.38 -20.40
CA ASP A 340 21.54 -6.29 -19.93
C ASP A 340 22.18 -7.70 -19.84
N VAL A 341 21.45 -8.71 -19.38
CA VAL A 341 21.89 -10.11 -19.40
C VAL A 341 22.13 -10.60 -20.84
N SER A 342 21.27 -10.22 -21.80
CA SER A 342 21.47 -10.54 -23.21
C SER A 342 22.75 -9.90 -23.79
N GLU A 343 23.00 -8.62 -23.46
CA GLU A 343 24.23 -7.93 -23.89
C GLU A 343 25.46 -8.59 -23.30
N PHE A 344 25.45 -8.89 -22.00
CA PHE A 344 26.54 -9.57 -21.31
C PHE A 344 26.86 -10.93 -21.95
N THR A 345 25.83 -11.76 -22.15
CA THR A 345 26.05 -13.12 -22.72
C THR A 345 26.54 -13.11 -24.15
N ARG A 346 26.21 -12.07 -24.88
CA ARG A 346 26.70 -11.90 -26.27
C ARG A 346 28.20 -11.64 -26.34
N HIS A 347 28.77 -10.99 -25.34
CA HIS A 347 30.20 -10.70 -25.24
C HIS A 347 30.97 -11.80 -24.54
N GLU A 348 30.47 -12.31 -23.44
CA GLU A 348 31.18 -13.21 -22.53
C GLU A 348 30.75 -14.68 -22.67
N GLY A 349 29.59 -14.96 -23.28
CA GLY A 349 29.01 -16.28 -23.45
C GLY A 349 28.09 -16.72 -22.30
N LEU A 350 27.19 -17.67 -22.64
CA LEU A 350 26.11 -18.13 -21.70
C LEU A 350 26.69 -18.76 -20.42
N ALA A 351 27.79 -19.53 -20.51
CA ALA A 351 28.37 -20.21 -19.34
C ALA A 351 28.82 -19.23 -18.24
N MET A 352 29.10 -17.97 -18.59
CA MET A 352 29.51 -16.93 -17.63
C MET A 352 28.38 -16.45 -16.73
N LEU A 353 27.14 -16.87 -16.97
CA LEU A 353 26.00 -16.61 -16.09
C LEU A 353 25.96 -17.46 -14.81
N ALA A 354 26.73 -18.54 -14.73
CA ALA A 354 26.69 -19.46 -13.59
C ALA A 354 26.79 -18.79 -12.22
N PRO A 355 27.67 -17.77 -12.00
CA PRO A 355 27.73 -17.09 -10.70
C PRO A 355 26.49 -16.25 -10.35
N LEU A 356 25.71 -15.82 -11.36
CA LEU A 356 24.50 -15.01 -11.15
C LEU A 356 23.34 -15.83 -10.58
N VAL A 357 23.31 -17.15 -10.81
CA VAL A 357 22.22 -18.05 -10.38
C VAL A 357 21.93 -17.95 -8.88
N GLY A 358 22.97 -17.83 -8.05
CA GLY A 358 22.84 -17.76 -6.59
C GLY A 358 22.27 -16.44 -6.08
N ASP A 359 22.33 -15.38 -6.87
CA ASP A 359 21.88 -14.03 -6.46
C ASP A 359 20.43 -13.74 -6.87
N VAL A 360 19.82 -14.56 -7.74
CA VAL A 360 18.45 -14.39 -8.23
C VAL A 360 17.45 -15.03 -7.28
N ASP A 361 16.53 -14.26 -6.75
CA ASP A 361 15.49 -14.69 -5.81
C ASP A 361 14.22 -15.24 -6.49
N ASP A 362 13.93 -14.83 -7.73
CA ASP A 362 12.79 -15.34 -8.52
C ASP A 362 13.11 -16.74 -9.06
N GLU A 363 12.28 -17.73 -8.73
CA GLU A 363 12.53 -19.15 -9.05
C GLU A 363 12.53 -19.42 -10.56
N LEU A 364 11.59 -18.82 -11.33
CA LEU A 364 11.51 -19.02 -12.77
C LEU A 364 12.73 -18.44 -13.49
N MET A 365 13.14 -17.22 -13.11
CA MET A 365 14.31 -16.57 -13.68
C MET A 365 15.60 -17.28 -13.28
N ARG A 366 15.75 -17.66 -12.00
CA ARG A 366 16.92 -18.39 -11.51
C ARG A 366 17.15 -19.69 -12.28
N GLU A 367 16.07 -20.46 -12.46
CA GLU A 367 16.11 -21.69 -13.23
C GLU A 367 16.44 -21.44 -14.70
N GLY A 368 15.85 -20.41 -15.32
CA GLY A 368 16.15 -20.02 -16.69
C GLY A 368 17.63 -19.63 -16.87
N ILE A 369 18.18 -18.82 -15.96
CA ILE A 369 19.61 -18.44 -15.98
C ILE A 369 20.52 -19.65 -15.77
N ARG A 370 20.14 -20.61 -14.90
CA ARG A 370 20.87 -21.86 -14.71
C ARG A 370 20.90 -22.67 -16.01
N MET A 371 19.75 -22.83 -16.67
CA MET A 371 19.65 -23.56 -17.93
C MET A 371 20.48 -22.91 -19.05
N LEU A 372 20.47 -21.56 -19.13
CA LEU A 372 21.35 -20.81 -20.04
C LEU A 372 22.83 -21.08 -19.77
N ALA A 373 23.25 -21.01 -18.49
CA ALA A 373 24.63 -21.26 -18.08
C ALA A 373 25.11 -22.69 -18.40
N GLU A 374 24.21 -23.67 -18.29
CA GLU A 374 24.41 -25.07 -18.65
C GLU A 374 24.27 -25.33 -20.16
N GLN A 375 23.95 -24.29 -20.94
CA GLN A 375 23.78 -24.36 -22.40
C GLN A 375 22.71 -25.38 -22.82
N VAL A 376 21.62 -25.46 -22.05
CA VAL A 376 20.45 -26.28 -22.37
C VAL A 376 19.80 -25.74 -23.65
N ASP A 377 19.32 -26.64 -24.52
CA ASP A 377 18.66 -26.23 -25.76
C ASP A 377 17.29 -25.58 -25.52
N MET A 378 16.89 -24.74 -26.46
CA MET A 378 15.67 -23.95 -26.38
C MET A 378 14.40 -24.79 -26.16
N THR A 379 14.32 -25.97 -26.82
CA THR A 379 13.16 -26.84 -26.72
C THR A 379 12.98 -27.34 -25.29
N THR A 380 14.06 -27.81 -24.69
CA THR A 380 14.08 -28.25 -23.29
C THR A 380 13.73 -27.10 -22.32
N ILE A 381 14.22 -25.89 -22.58
CA ILE A 381 13.85 -24.70 -21.76
C ILE A 381 12.33 -24.47 -21.79
N CYS A 382 11.72 -24.47 -22.97
CA CYS A 382 10.27 -24.32 -23.12
C CYS A 382 9.51 -25.44 -22.42
N GLU A 383 9.90 -26.70 -22.63
CA GLU A 383 9.24 -27.87 -22.04
C GLU A 383 9.28 -27.88 -20.52
N GLU A 384 10.31 -27.29 -19.91
CA GLU A 384 10.41 -27.19 -18.44
C GLU A 384 9.72 -25.95 -17.87
N GLN A 385 9.84 -24.77 -18.49
CA GLN A 385 9.32 -23.53 -17.95
C GLN A 385 7.81 -23.38 -18.14
N GLU A 386 7.26 -23.68 -19.32
CA GLU A 386 5.83 -23.48 -19.60
C GLU A 386 4.89 -24.22 -18.63
N PRO A 387 5.11 -25.51 -18.29
CA PRO A 387 4.27 -26.18 -17.31
C PRO A 387 4.37 -25.59 -15.90
N ARG A 388 5.55 -25.07 -15.50
CA ARG A 388 5.75 -24.42 -14.21
C ARG A 388 4.97 -23.10 -14.15
N MET A 389 5.03 -22.29 -15.20
CA MET A 389 4.26 -21.05 -15.33
C MET A 389 2.76 -21.31 -15.20
N TYR A 390 2.24 -22.28 -15.97
CA TYR A 390 0.84 -22.68 -15.91
C TYR A 390 0.43 -23.13 -14.51
N LYS A 391 1.21 -24.02 -13.89
CA LYS A 391 0.96 -24.52 -12.54
C LYS A 391 0.95 -23.39 -11.50
N HIS A 392 1.84 -22.42 -11.63
CA HIS A 392 1.90 -21.26 -10.71
C HIS A 392 0.65 -20.38 -10.84
N LEU A 393 0.22 -20.07 -12.07
CA LEU A 393 -1.01 -19.34 -12.34
C LEU A 393 -2.24 -20.05 -11.78
N GLU A 394 -2.37 -21.36 -12.02
CA GLU A 394 -3.47 -22.16 -11.49
C GLU A 394 -3.46 -22.23 -9.96
N THR A 395 -2.27 -22.35 -9.35
CA THR A 395 -2.13 -22.32 -7.90
C THR A 395 -2.62 -20.98 -7.35
N MET A 396 -2.18 -19.86 -7.93
CA MET A 396 -2.60 -18.53 -7.49
C MET A 396 -4.10 -18.32 -7.68
N ARG A 397 -4.67 -18.68 -8.83
CA ARG A 397 -6.12 -18.64 -9.10
C ARG A 397 -6.90 -19.40 -8.04
N THR A 398 -6.52 -20.64 -7.79
CA THR A 398 -7.16 -21.55 -6.82
C THR A 398 -7.13 -20.94 -5.40
N ARG A 399 -5.98 -20.40 -4.94
CA ARG A 399 -5.83 -19.82 -3.60
C ARG A 399 -6.66 -18.54 -3.42
N LEU A 400 -6.57 -17.62 -4.38
CA LEU A 400 -7.33 -16.37 -4.34
C LEU A 400 -8.85 -16.64 -4.42
N GLY A 401 -9.26 -17.58 -5.28
CA GLY A 401 -10.66 -17.98 -5.41
C GLY A 401 -11.19 -18.64 -4.13
N ALA A 402 -10.43 -19.59 -3.56
CA ALA A 402 -10.77 -20.25 -2.30
C ALA A 402 -10.92 -19.25 -1.15
N PHE A 403 -9.99 -18.32 -1.01
CA PHE A 403 -10.06 -17.27 0.02
C PHE A 403 -11.28 -16.38 -0.18
N THR A 404 -11.55 -15.94 -1.42
CA THR A 404 -12.75 -15.15 -1.76
C THR A 404 -14.03 -15.90 -1.39
N GLY A 405 -14.15 -17.19 -1.75
CA GLY A 405 -15.29 -18.03 -1.37
C GLY A 405 -15.48 -18.09 0.15
N GLY A 406 -14.39 -18.22 0.90
CA GLY A 406 -14.38 -18.18 2.36
C GLY A 406 -14.89 -16.86 2.94
N ILE A 407 -14.40 -15.72 2.44
CA ILE A 407 -14.84 -14.38 2.88
C ILE A 407 -16.34 -14.17 2.61
N MET A 408 -16.81 -14.57 1.43
CA MET A 408 -18.23 -14.48 1.08
C MET A 408 -19.10 -15.35 2.00
N ALA A 409 -18.62 -16.54 2.37
CA ALA A 409 -19.32 -17.42 3.31
C ALA A 409 -19.35 -16.82 4.74
N ILE A 410 -18.28 -16.17 5.18
CA ILE A 410 -18.20 -15.49 6.48
C ILE A 410 -19.26 -14.39 6.56
N GLN A 411 -19.39 -13.57 5.54
CA GLN A 411 -20.41 -12.53 5.48
C GLN A 411 -21.85 -13.07 5.49
N GLN A 412 -22.06 -14.26 4.94
CA GLN A 412 -23.33 -14.97 4.97
C GLN A 412 -23.54 -15.80 6.25
N ALA A 413 -22.64 -15.66 7.23
CA ALA A 413 -22.66 -16.41 8.50
C ALA A 413 -22.66 -17.94 8.35
N LYS A 414 -22.15 -18.49 7.25
CA LYS A 414 -22.00 -19.91 6.97
C LYS A 414 -21.00 -20.58 7.93
N LYS A 415 -21.17 -21.88 8.20
CA LYS A 415 -20.38 -22.64 9.17
C LYS A 415 -20.07 -24.05 8.66
N GLY A 416 -18.99 -24.64 9.21
CA GLY A 416 -18.66 -26.06 8.99
C GLY A 416 -18.68 -26.40 7.49
N ALA A 417 -19.41 -27.44 7.12
CA ALA A 417 -19.46 -27.94 5.74
C ALA A 417 -19.93 -26.91 4.69
N GLU A 418 -20.74 -25.92 5.08
CA GLU A 418 -21.16 -24.86 4.15
C GLU A 418 -20.02 -23.88 3.87
N LEU A 419 -19.17 -23.60 4.87
CA LEU A 419 -17.96 -22.79 4.70
C LEU A 419 -16.95 -23.54 3.84
N ASP A 420 -16.72 -24.84 4.11
CA ASP A 420 -15.82 -25.67 3.30
C ASP A 420 -16.29 -25.77 1.84
N SER A 421 -17.59 -25.96 1.62
CA SER A 421 -18.17 -25.98 0.27
C SER A 421 -17.96 -24.65 -0.46
N ALA A 422 -18.04 -23.52 0.22
CA ALA A 422 -17.81 -22.19 -0.39
C ALA A 422 -16.33 -21.98 -0.74
N ILE A 423 -15.41 -22.47 0.09
CA ILE A 423 -13.96 -22.45 -0.18
C ILE A 423 -13.67 -23.30 -1.43
N ASP A 424 -14.22 -24.52 -1.52
CA ASP A 424 -14.03 -25.43 -2.66
C ASP A 424 -14.62 -24.88 -3.95
N GLN A 425 -15.81 -24.28 -3.89
CA GLN A 425 -16.43 -23.62 -5.04
C GLN A 425 -15.61 -22.41 -5.50
N GLY A 426 -15.03 -21.67 -4.57
CA GLY A 426 -14.12 -20.58 -4.87
C GLY A 426 -12.84 -21.07 -5.54
N ALA A 427 -12.27 -22.18 -5.07
CA ALA A 427 -11.06 -22.79 -5.62
C ALA A 427 -11.25 -23.33 -7.06
N SER A 428 -12.48 -23.66 -7.45
CA SER A 428 -12.82 -24.28 -8.75
C SER A 428 -13.22 -23.28 -9.82
N LYS A 429 -13.39 -22.01 -9.48
CA LYS A 429 -13.75 -20.90 -10.39
C LYS A 429 -12.51 -20.13 -10.86
#